data_7a7ba001845305705d9af30b50a6f140
#
_entry.id   7a7ba001845305705d9af30b50a6f140
#
_cell.length_a   1.000
_cell.length_b   1.000
_cell.length_c   1.000
_cell.angle_alpha   90.00
_cell.angle_beta   90.00
_cell.angle_gamma   90.00
#
_symmetry.space_group_name_H-M   'P 1'
#
loop_
_entity.id
_entity.type
_entity.pdbx_description
1 polymer ?
#
loop_
_entity_poly.entity_id
_entity_poly.type
_entity_poly.pdbx_seq_one_letter_code
_entity_poly.pdbx_strand_id
1 'polypeptide(L)'
;MAIYSYKTEPLGDFNNSEVIKNYEEGLKIVEGYLGKTYPLIINGEYVETGNLYTSVNPAKHSEVIGKIHQASIKNAEDAMNAALTAFQTWRKVKAQIRADVLFKAAAILRKRKYEFSALMTKEAGKPWPEADADTAEAIDFLEYYGRQMLELEETDKKILSRRNLERNEFKYIPLGVAAVITPWNFPLLMIAWKIAPALAAGNTVVIKSSETTPLTLYLLAEVIQEAGLPAGVVNIVSGAGLTGAHIVNHP
;
A
#
# COMPACT_ATOMS: atom_id res chain seq x y z
N MET A 1 19.62 -17.07 -2.72
CA MET A 1 20.19 -15.71 -2.89
C MET A 1 20.60 -15.19 -1.54
N ALA A 2 21.77 -14.56 -1.43
CA ALA A 2 22.13 -13.90 -0.18
C ALA A 2 21.13 -12.75 0.03
N ILE A 3 20.44 -12.74 1.19
CA ILE A 3 19.61 -11.61 1.59
C ILE A 3 20.60 -10.49 1.89
N TYR A 4 20.65 -9.45 1.03
CA TYR A 4 21.47 -8.29 1.29
C TYR A 4 21.03 -7.65 2.62
N SER A 5 21.99 -7.20 3.42
CA SER A 5 21.68 -6.52 4.68
C SER A 5 20.73 -5.36 4.42
N TYR A 6 19.64 -5.28 5.19
CA TYR A 6 18.71 -4.17 5.16
C TYR A 6 19.45 -2.85 5.46
N LYS A 7 19.14 -1.83 4.67
CA LYS A 7 19.57 -0.44 4.92
C LYS A 7 18.35 0.45 4.74
N THR A 8 18.22 1.43 5.62
CA THR A 8 17.17 2.45 5.52
C THR A 8 17.35 3.29 4.25
N GLU A 9 16.23 3.69 3.67
CA GLU A 9 16.23 4.59 2.51
C GLU A 9 16.77 5.97 2.92
N PRO A 10 17.74 6.54 2.18
CA PRO A 10 18.26 7.84 2.52
C PRO A 10 17.24 8.96 2.37
N LEU A 11 17.22 9.88 3.34
CA LEU A 11 16.42 11.09 3.27
C LEU A 11 17.07 12.11 2.31
N GLY A 12 16.24 12.94 1.69
CA GLY A 12 16.70 14.04 0.85
C GLY A 12 17.35 15.16 1.68
N ASP A 13 18.55 15.60 1.27
CA ASP A 13 19.17 16.81 1.82
C ASP A 13 18.65 18.04 1.05
N PHE A 14 17.70 18.75 1.63
CA PHE A 14 17.09 19.94 1.03
C PHE A 14 18.02 21.20 1.05
N ASN A 15 19.28 21.08 1.48
CA ASN A 15 20.31 22.06 1.17
C ASN A 15 21.01 21.78 -0.18
N ASN A 16 20.77 20.61 -0.77
CA ASN A 16 21.31 20.21 -2.06
C ASN A 16 20.37 20.66 -3.19
N SER A 17 20.88 21.47 -4.11
CA SER A 17 20.13 22.00 -5.24
C SER A 17 19.59 20.92 -6.20
N GLU A 18 20.23 19.75 -6.30
CA GLU A 18 19.76 18.63 -7.11
C GLU A 18 18.52 18.00 -6.49
N VAL A 19 18.49 17.84 -5.16
CA VAL A 19 17.32 17.35 -4.43
C VAL A 19 16.12 18.28 -4.62
N ILE A 20 16.35 19.60 -4.48
CA ILE A 20 15.34 20.63 -4.71
C ILE A 20 14.78 20.52 -6.14
N LYS A 21 15.66 20.45 -7.13
CA LYS A 21 15.28 20.34 -8.55
C LYS A 21 14.45 19.10 -8.81
N ASN A 22 14.87 17.94 -8.29
CA ASN A 22 14.13 16.68 -8.45
C ASN A 22 12.73 16.75 -7.80
N TYR A 23 12.60 17.43 -6.66
CA TYR A 23 11.33 17.64 -6.00
C TYR A 23 10.42 18.58 -6.82
N GLU A 24 10.96 19.67 -7.37
CA GLU A 24 10.22 20.57 -8.27
C GLU A 24 9.75 19.86 -9.56
N GLU A 25 10.54 18.94 -10.09
CA GLU A 25 10.13 18.07 -11.19
C GLU A 25 9.00 17.14 -10.77
N GLY A 26 9.05 16.57 -9.56
CA GLY A 26 7.96 15.81 -8.97
C GLY A 26 6.67 16.62 -8.87
N LEU A 27 6.73 17.87 -8.43
CA LEU A 27 5.56 18.77 -8.39
C LEU A 27 4.94 18.99 -9.78
N LYS A 28 5.76 19.13 -10.83
CA LYS A 28 5.28 19.25 -12.21
C LYS A 28 4.60 17.98 -12.70
N ILE A 29 5.13 16.81 -12.37
CA ILE A 29 4.51 15.53 -12.69
C ILE A 29 3.13 15.43 -12.03
N VAL A 30 3.05 15.79 -10.75
CA VAL A 30 1.79 15.76 -9.97
C VAL A 30 0.71 16.66 -10.59
N GLU A 31 1.06 17.80 -11.18
CA GLU A 31 0.08 18.65 -11.88
C GLU A 31 -0.70 17.88 -12.95
N GLY A 32 -0.08 16.88 -13.58
CA GLY A 32 -0.72 16.01 -14.55
C GLY A 32 -1.77 15.05 -13.98
N TYR A 33 -1.81 14.86 -12.67
CA TYR A 33 -2.80 14.02 -11.97
C TYR A 33 -3.98 14.81 -11.44
N LEU A 34 -3.79 16.10 -11.16
CA LEU A 34 -4.78 16.93 -10.50
C LEU A 34 -6.09 17.04 -11.28
N GLY A 35 -7.19 17.13 -10.54
CA GLY A 35 -8.53 17.38 -11.08
C GLY A 35 -9.19 16.19 -11.79
N LYS A 36 -8.49 15.07 -11.98
CA LYS A 36 -9.03 13.86 -12.61
C LYS A 36 -9.99 13.12 -11.68
N THR A 37 -10.76 12.20 -12.28
CA THR A 37 -11.65 11.28 -11.55
C THR A 37 -10.97 9.91 -11.42
N TYR A 38 -11.00 9.36 -10.22
CA TYR A 38 -10.34 8.10 -9.84
C TYR A 38 -11.37 7.08 -9.36
N PRO A 39 -11.42 5.89 -10.00
CA PRO A 39 -12.36 4.83 -9.65
C PRO A 39 -11.94 4.08 -8.40
N LEU A 40 -12.80 3.19 -7.88
CA LEU A 40 -12.41 2.11 -6.99
C LEU A 40 -11.60 1.07 -7.78
N ILE A 41 -10.81 0.25 -7.08
CA ILE A 41 -10.10 -0.88 -7.70
C ILE A 41 -10.54 -2.15 -6.98
N ILE A 42 -11.35 -2.97 -7.65
CA ILE A 42 -11.90 -4.21 -7.12
C ILE A 42 -11.57 -5.35 -8.07
N ASN A 43 -10.90 -6.39 -7.58
CA ASN A 43 -10.46 -7.53 -8.39
C ASN A 43 -9.59 -7.14 -9.61
N GLY A 44 -8.82 -6.05 -9.48
CA GLY A 44 -8.02 -5.50 -10.58
C GLY A 44 -8.80 -4.67 -11.60
N GLU A 45 -10.13 -4.55 -11.43
CA GLU A 45 -11.00 -3.79 -12.31
C GLU A 45 -11.27 -2.39 -11.75
N TYR A 46 -11.42 -1.40 -12.62
CA TYR A 46 -11.81 -0.04 -12.28
C TYR A 46 -13.33 0.07 -12.17
N VAL A 47 -13.82 0.45 -10.99
CA VAL A 47 -15.26 0.51 -10.70
C VAL A 47 -15.70 1.94 -10.43
N GLU A 48 -16.59 2.47 -11.26
CA GLU A 48 -17.21 3.77 -11.11
C GLU A 48 -18.58 3.64 -10.42
N THR A 49 -18.82 4.48 -9.41
CA THR A 49 -20.05 4.42 -8.60
C THR A 49 -21.02 5.59 -8.87
N GLY A 50 -20.55 6.64 -9.53
CA GLY A 50 -21.31 7.88 -9.69
C GLY A 50 -21.40 8.77 -8.46
N ASN A 51 -21.06 8.25 -7.27
CA ASN A 51 -20.97 9.02 -6.02
C ASN A 51 -19.52 9.48 -5.81
N LEU A 52 -19.29 10.80 -5.93
CA LEU A 52 -17.95 11.37 -5.92
C LEU A 52 -17.68 12.20 -4.67
N TYR A 53 -16.49 12.08 -4.15
CA TYR A 53 -15.88 13.00 -3.20
C TYR A 53 -14.82 13.83 -3.91
N THR A 54 -14.74 15.12 -3.62
CA THR A 54 -13.70 16.01 -4.16
C THR A 54 -12.67 16.30 -3.08
N SER A 55 -11.44 15.82 -3.28
CA SER A 55 -10.28 16.19 -2.47
C SER A 55 -9.66 17.46 -3.01
N VAL A 56 -9.30 18.39 -2.10
CA VAL A 56 -8.71 19.68 -2.43
C VAL A 56 -7.40 19.89 -1.67
N ASN A 57 -6.50 20.67 -2.24
CA ASN A 57 -5.26 21.06 -1.57
C ASN A 57 -5.59 21.90 -0.31
N PRO A 58 -5.17 21.47 0.90
CA PRO A 58 -5.47 22.19 2.14
C PRO A 58 -4.83 23.59 2.20
N ALA A 59 -3.74 23.83 1.48
CA ALA A 59 -3.10 25.15 1.38
C ALA A 59 -3.73 26.05 0.29
N LYS A 60 -4.52 25.46 -0.65
CA LYS A 60 -5.15 26.19 -1.75
C LYS A 60 -6.45 25.50 -2.14
N HIS A 61 -7.53 25.75 -1.41
CA HIS A 61 -8.83 25.07 -1.58
C HIS A 61 -9.45 25.17 -2.99
N SER A 62 -8.99 26.11 -3.83
CA SER A 62 -9.40 26.20 -5.23
C SER A 62 -8.68 25.18 -6.14
N GLU A 63 -7.64 24.51 -5.65
CA GLU A 63 -6.91 23.47 -6.37
C GLU A 63 -7.49 22.10 -6.03
N VAL A 64 -8.16 21.49 -7.00
CA VAL A 64 -8.75 20.16 -6.85
C VAL A 64 -7.66 19.12 -7.06
N ILE A 65 -7.40 18.30 -6.03
CA ILE A 65 -6.47 17.17 -6.11
C ILE A 65 -7.06 16.07 -6.99
N GLY A 66 -8.28 15.65 -6.69
CA GLY A 66 -8.99 14.65 -7.49
C GLY A 66 -10.44 14.49 -7.08
N LYS A 67 -11.21 13.85 -7.95
CA LYS A 67 -12.58 13.39 -7.67
C LYS A 67 -12.54 11.87 -7.55
N ILE A 68 -12.93 11.35 -6.40
CA ILE A 68 -12.77 9.94 -6.08
C ILE A 68 -14.14 9.30 -5.93
N HIS A 69 -14.37 8.18 -6.63
CA HIS A 69 -15.57 7.39 -6.47
C HIS A 69 -15.66 6.83 -5.05
N GLN A 70 -16.80 7.02 -4.38
CA GLN A 70 -17.07 6.47 -3.05
C GLN A 70 -17.77 5.13 -3.16
N ALA A 71 -17.28 4.15 -2.40
CA ALA A 71 -17.83 2.82 -2.33
C ALA A 71 -19.19 2.81 -1.62
N SER A 72 -20.16 2.12 -2.22
CA SER A 72 -21.36 1.66 -1.55
C SER A 72 -21.07 0.44 -0.68
N ILE A 73 -22.05 0.02 0.12
CA ILE A 73 -22.03 -1.27 0.86
C ILE A 73 -21.76 -2.42 -0.10
N LYS A 74 -22.44 -2.45 -1.25
CA LYS A 74 -22.26 -3.49 -2.25
C LYS A 74 -20.82 -3.52 -2.80
N ASN A 75 -20.18 -2.38 -3.05
CA ASN A 75 -18.80 -2.35 -3.50
C ASN A 75 -17.82 -2.87 -2.45
N ALA A 76 -18.07 -2.60 -1.16
CA ALA A 76 -17.28 -3.16 -0.07
C ALA A 76 -17.43 -4.69 0.01
N GLU A 77 -18.65 -5.21 -0.12
CA GLU A 77 -18.94 -6.66 -0.22
C GLU A 77 -18.22 -7.29 -1.43
N ASP A 78 -18.32 -6.68 -2.60
CA ASP A 78 -17.65 -7.17 -3.81
C ASP A 78 -16.11 -7.21 -3.61
N ALA A 79 -15.53 -6.22 -2.94
CA ALA A 79 -14.11 -6.17 -2.60
C ALA A 79 -13.71 -7.28 -1.61
N MET A 80 -14.53 -7.53 -0.58
CA MET A 80 -14.29 -8.61 0.38
C MET A 80 -14.36 -9.98 -0.30
N ASN A 81 -15.36 -10.21 -1.16
CA ASN A 81 -15.50 -11.46 -1.93
C ASN A 81 -14.33 -11.67 -2.91
N ALA A 82 -13.87 -10.60 -3.58
CA ALA A 82 -12.69 -10.65 -4.44
C ALA A 82 -11.42 -11.03 -3.64
N ALA A 83 -11.24 -10.41 -2.47
CA ALA A 83 -10.12 -10.71 -1.58
C ALA A 83 -10.16 -12.16 -1.07
N LEU A 84 -11.33 -12.67 -0.65
CA LEU A 84 -11.52 -14.06 -0.22
C LEU A 84 -11.20 -15.06 -1.35
N THR A 85 -11.62 -14.75 -2.56
CA THR A 85 -11.34 -15.59 -3.74
C THR A 85 -9.83 -15.61 -4.04
N ALA A 86 -9.20 -14.45 -4.10
CA ALA A 86 -7.77 -14.32 -4.36
C ALA A 86 -6.92 -14.97 -3.25
N PHE A 87 -7.39 -14.95 -2.00
CA PHE A 87 -6.72 -15.59 -0.88
C PHE A 87 -6.48 -17.08 -1.10
N GLN A 88 -7.39 -17.81 -1.77
CA GLN A 88 -7.27 -19.25 -1.99
C GLN A 88 -6.02 -19.63 -2.82
N THR A 89 -5.56 -18.72 -3.66
CA THR A 89 -4.36 -18.88 -4.47
C THR A 89 -3.15 -18.20 -3.84
N TRP A 90 -3.28 -16.94 -3.39
CA TRP A 90 -2.20 -16.13 -2.85
C TRP A 90 -1.54 -16.76 -1.61
N ARG A 91 -2.33 -17.33 -0.71
CA ARG A 91 -1.83 -18.06 0.49
C ARG A 91 -0.90 -19.22 0.17
N LYS A 92 -0.96 -19.77 -1.05
CA LYS A 92 -0.14 -20.91 -1.51
C LYS A 92 1.09 -20.47 -2.28
N VAL A 93 1.21 -19.19 -2.63
CA VAL A 93 2.38 -18.64 -3.31
C VAL A 93 3.57 -18.69 -2.36
N LYS A 94 4.75 -19.11 -2.87
CA LYS A 94 5.98 -19.18 -2.06
C LYS A 94 6.33 -17.82 -1.48
N ALA A 95 6.84 -17.78 -0.24
CA ALA A 95 7.25 -16.55 0.44
C ALA A 95 8.24 -15.72 -0.39
N GLN A 96 9.17 -16.37 -1.08
CA GLN A 96 10.11 -15.68 -1.97
C GLN A 96 9.39 -14.86 -3.06
N ILE A 97 8.38 -15.43 -3.73
CA ILE A 97 7.63 -14.73 -4.79
C ILE A 97 6.85 -13.55 -4.20
N ARG A 98 6.25 -13.72 -3.02
CA ARG A 98 5.54 -12.63 -2.33
C ARG A 98 6.49 -11.51 -1.91
N ALA A 99 7.68 -11.86 -1.40
CA ALA A 99 8.73 -10.90 -1.06
C ALA A 99 9.25 -10.18 -2.31
N ASP A 100 9.46 -10.89 -3.43
CA ASP A 100 9.92 -10.30 -4.69
C ASP A 100 8.96 -9.23 -5.22
N VAL A 101 7.64 -9.40 -5.04
CA VAL A 101 6.64 -8.36 -5.38
C VAL A 101 6.87 -7.10 -4.53
N LEU A 102 7.10 -7.25 -3.22
CA LEU A 102 7.36 -6.11 -2.33
C LEU A 102 8.69 -5.41 -2.69
N PHE A 103 9.74 -6.15 -3.00
CA PHE A 103 11.03 -5.59 -3.43
C PHE A 103 10.90 -4.84 -4.76
N LYS A 104 10.12 -5.34 -5.71
CA LYS A 104 9.82 -4.64 -6.97
C LYS A 104 9.04 -3.36 -6.71
N ALA A 105 8.00 -3.42 -5.87
CA ALA A 105 7.24 -2.24 -5.48
C ALA A 105 8.13 -1.18 -4.82
N ALA A 106 9.01 -1.58 -3.90
CA ALA A 106 10.01 -0.69 -3.29
C ALA A 106 10.93 -0.05 -4.35
N ALA A 107 11.40 -0.82 -5.32
CA ALA A 107 12.28 -0.32 -6.39
C ALA A 107 11.55 0.69 -7.31
N ILE A 108 10.27 0.45 -7.64
CA ILE A 108 9.44 1.38 -8.42
C ILE A 108 9.19 2.65 -7.62
N LEU A 109 8.78 2.51 -6.35
CA LEU A 109 8.51 3.65 -5.46
C LEU A 109 9.76 4.52 -5.27
N ARG A 110 10.95 3.92 -5.13
CA ARG A 110 12.25 4.62 -5.05
C ARG A 110 12.52 5.47 -6.29
N LYS A 111 12.21 4.98 -7.48
CA LYS A 111 12.36 5.75 -8.72
C LYS A 111 11.37 6.92 -8.81
N ARG A 112 10.20 6.77 -8.20
CA ARG A 112 9.12 7.76 -8.17
C ARG A 112 9.10 8.55 -6.83
N LYS A 113 10.18 8.52 -6.04
CA LYS A 113 10.24 9.07 -4.69
C LYS A 113 9.73 10.51 -4.61
N TYR A 114 10.29 11.39 -5.42
CA TYR A 114 9.91 12.81 -5.39
C TYR A 114 8.51 13.09 -5.98
N GLU A 115 8.01 12.23 -6.85
CA GLU A 115 6.63 12.28 -7.33
C GLU A 115 5.64 12.01 -6.20
N PHE A 116 5.82 10.94 -5.43
CA PHE A 116 4.98 10.62 -4.28
C PHE A 116 5.10 11.67 -3.18
N SER A 117 6.31 12.13 -2.89
CA SER A 117 6.54 13.19 -1.89
C SER A 117 5.86 14.50 -2.30
N ALA A 118 5.98 14.90 -3.56
CA ALA A 118 5.33 16.08 -4.10
C ALA A 118 3.79 15.96 -4.08
N LEU A 119 3.25 14.77 -4.36
CA LEU A 119 1.81 14.52 -4.23
C LEU A 119 1.34 14.75 -2.79
N MET A 120 2.04 14.21 -1.80
CA MET A 120 1.67 14.40 -0.39
C MET A 120 1.78 15.86 0.06
N THR A 121 2.68 16.64 -0.53
CA THR A 121 2.71 18.10 -0.31
C THR A 121 1.44 18.77 -0.85
N LYS A 122 0.94 18.37 -2.00
CA LYS A 122 -0.30 18.91 -2.60
C LYS A 122 -1.55 18.39 -1.89
N GLU A 123 -1.62 17.09 -1.59
CA GLU A 123 -2.82 16.42 -1.09
C GLU A 123 -3.01 16.58 0.42
N ALA A 124 -1.92 16.47 1.20
CA ALA A 124 -1.94 16.52 2.65
C ALA A 124 -1.34 17.81 3.25
N GLY A 125 -0.75 18.69 2.43
CA GLY A 125 -0.09 19.90 2.90
C GLY A 125 1.23 19.62 3.65
N LYS A 126 1.87 18.48 3.44
CA LYS A 126 3.10 18.12 4.13
C LYS A 126 4.28 18.98 3.67
N PRO A 127 5.14 19.48 4.59
CA PRO A 127 6.43 20.07 4.23
C PRO A 127 7.30 19.06 3.44
N TRP A 128 8.13 19.54 2.53
CA TRP A 128 8.95 18.70 1.65
C TRP A 128 9.78 17.65 2.40
N PRO A 129 10.52 18.00 3.50
CA PRO A 129 11.31 17.00 4.24
C PRO A 129 10.44 15.91 4.88
N GLU A 130 9.25 16.26 5.38
CA GLU A 130 8.34 15.28 5.98
C GLU A 130 7.66 14.38 4.93
N ALA A 131 7.35 14.94 3.76
CA ALA A 131 6.81 14.15 2.65
C ALA A 131 7.87 13.20 2.07
N ASP A 132 9.15 13.64 2.00
CA ASP A 132 10.28 12.81 1.61
C ASP A 132 10.51 11.66 2.60
N ALA A 133 10.43 11.95 3.90
CA ALA A 133 10.56 10.93 4.96
C ALA A 133 9.42 9.90 4.90
N ASP A 134 8.17 10.33 4.69
CA ASP A 134 7.02 9.44 4.53
C ASP A 134 7.24 8.46 3.36
N THR A 135 7.74 8.94 2.23
CA THR A 135 8.06 8.09 1.08
C THR A 135 9.22 7.14 1.36
N ALA A 136 10.27 7.63 2.03
CA ALA A 136 11.44 6.81 2.38
C ALA A 136 11.04 5.67 3.33
N GLU A 137 10.27 5.95 4.37
CA GLU A 137 9.79 4.94 5.31
C GLU A 137 8.82 3.93 4.64
N ALA A 138 8.01 4.37 3.68
CA ALA A 138 7.17 3.46 2.91
C ALA A 138 8.00 2.45 2.10
N ILE A 139 9.10 2.90 1.47
CA ILE A 139 10.07 2.04 0.79
C ILE A 139 10.69 1.07 1.80
N ASP A 140 11.09 1.57 2.97
CA ASP A 140 11.68 0.77 4.03
C ASP A 140 10.74 -0.34 4.50
N PHE A 141 9.46 -0.09 4.68
CA PHE A 141 8.51 -1.12 5.09
C PHE A 141 8.33 -2.22 4.04
N LEU A 142 8.29 -1.87 2.75
CA LEU A 142 8.23 -2.87 1.69
C LEU A 142 9.48 -3.77 1.70
N GLU A 143 10.65 -3.18 1.83
CA GLU A 143 11.94 -3.87 1.88
C GLU A 143 12.10 -4.72 3.16
N TYR A 144 11.74 -4.16 4.32
CA TYR A 144 11.90 -4.80 5.62
C TYR A 144 10.99 -6.03 5.75
N TYR A 145 9.67 -5.87 5.49
CA TYR A 145 8.73 -6.97 5.68
C TYR A 145 8.88 -8.08 4.64
N GLY A 146 9.36 -7.78 3.44
CA GLY A 146 9.77 -8.81 2.48
C GLY A 146 10.87 -9.71 3.06
N ARG A 147 11.91 -9.12 3.67
CA ARG A 147 13.01 -9.86 4.32
C ARG A 147 12.57 -10.62 5.55
N GLN A 148 11.78 -9.99 6.41
CA GLN A 148 11.26 -10.63 7.63
C GLN A 148 10.43 -11.88 7.31
N MET A 149 9.67 -11.86 6.21
CA MET A 149 8.93 -13.06 5.80
C MET A 149 9.85 -14.20 5.36
N LEU A 150 10.96 -13.89 4.68
CA LEU A 150 11.94 -14.93 4.28
C LEU A 150 12.63 -15.54 5.50
N GLU A 151 13.00 -14.71 6.49
CA GLU A 151 13.55 -15.20 7.76
C GLU A 151 12.54 -16.06 8.55
N LEU A 152 11.27 -15.64 8.55
CA LEU A 152 10.20 -16.39 9.20
C LEU A 152 9.99 -17.76 8.55
N GLU A 153 10.01 -17.84 7.20
CA GLU A 153 9.87 -19.12 6.47
C GLU A 153 11.02 -20.10 6.80
N GLU A 154 12.23 -19.60 7.02
CA GLU A 154 13.36 -20.45 7.47
C GLU A 154 13.15 -20.97 8.90
N THR A 155 12.55 -20.16 9.77
CA THR A 155 12.27 -20.50 11.16
C THR A 155 11.14 -21.53 11.27
N ASP A 156 10.15 -21.46 10.38
CA ASP A 156 9.00 -22.38 10.32
C ASP A 156 9.39 -23.85 10.12
N LYS A 157 10.61 -24.11 9.67
CA LYS A 157 11.12 -25.47 9.44
C LYS A 157 11.65 -26.14 10.70
N LYS A 158 11.59 -25.50 11.86
CA LYS A 158 12.09 -26.06 13.10
C LYS A 158 11.18 -27.17 13.64
N ILE A 159 11.71 -28.39 13.64
CA ILE A 159 11.10 -29.52 14.33
C ILE A 159 11.39 -29.38 15.81
N LEU A 160 10.33 -29.24 16.64
CA LEU A 160 10.42 -29.06 18.07
C LEU A 160 10.28 -30.40 18.85
N SER A 161 10.58 -31.54 18.23
CA SER A 161 10.45 -32.86 18.86
C SER A 161 11.53 -33.08 19.89
N ARG A 162 11.11 -33.38 21.11
CA ARG A 162 12.00 -33.76 22.25
C ARG A 162 12.14 -35.29 22.44
N ARG A 163 11.31 -36.07 21.73
CA ARG A 163 11.28 -37.55 21.85
C ARG A 163 11.41 -38.19 20.47
N ASN A 164 12.14 -39.29 20.41
CA ASN A 164 12.43 -39.99 19.12
C ASN A 164 11.21 -40.56 18.38
N LEU A 165 10.05 -40.61 19.02
CA LEU A 165 8.80 -41.14 18.45
C LEU A 165 7.75 -40.07 18.17
N GLU A 166 8.07 -38.79 18.38
CA GLU A 166 7.16 -37.65 18.14
C GLU A 166 7.80 -36.69 17.16
N ARG A 167 6.99 -36.18 16.21
CA ARG A 167 7.37 -35.10 15.32
C ARG A 167 6.42 -33.91 15.55
N ASN A 168 6.91 -32.90 16.21
CA ASN A 168 6.17 -31.66 16.45
C ASN A 168 6.69 -30.56 15.52
N GLU A 169 5.81 -30.00 14.70
CA GLU A 169 6.10 -28.90 13.78
C GLU A 169 5.32 -27.67 14.21
N PHE A 170 5.98 -26.52 14.21
CA PHE A 170 5.34 -25.22 14.35
C PHE A 170 5.31 -24.55 12.98
N LYS A 171 4.16 -24.00 12.58
CA LYS A 171 3.98 -23.34 11.29
C LYS A 171 3.12 -22.09 11.40
N TYR A 172 3.62 -20.98 10.88
CA TYR A 172 2.80 -19.79 10.66
C TYR A 172 1.91 -19.97 9.43
N ILE A 173 0.65 -19.60 9.54
CA ILE A 173 -0.31 -19.64 8.42
C ILE A 173 -0.96 -18.26 8.24
N PRO A 174 -1.25 -17.82 7.00
CA PRO A 174 -1.99 -16.59 6.76
C PRO A 174 -3.42 -16.69 7.29
N LEU A 175 -3.91 -15.59 7.88
CA LEU A 175 -5.22 -15.54 8.52
C LEU A 175 -6.39 -15.41 7.54
N GLY A 176 -6.20 -14.72 6.40
CA GLY A 176 -7.28 -14.49 5.44
C GLY A 176 -7.23 -13.12 4.79
N VAL A 177 -8.32 -12.40 4.90
CA VAL A 177 -8.45 -11.02 4.42
C VAL A 177 -8.13 -10.04 5.54
N ALA A 178 -7.25 -9.09 5.27
CA ALA A 178 -6.93 -7.99 6.18
C ALA A 178 -7.69 -6.73 5.78
N ALA A 179 -8.46 -6.16 6.70
CA ALA A 179 -9.02 -4.82 6.56
C ALA A 179 -7.95 -3.78 6.94
N VAL A 180 -7.64 -2.87 6.01
CA VAL A 180 -6.64 -1.81 6.22
C VAL A 180 -7.31 -0.45 6.10
N ILE A 181 -7.44 0.25 7.22
CA ILE A 181 -8.02 1.59 7.30
C ILE A 181 -6.94 2.54 7.82
N THR A 182 -6.57 3.53 7.01
CA THR A 182 -5.42 4.40 7.29
C THR A 182 -5.81 5.87 7.45
N PRO A 183 -5.07 6.62 8.29
CA PRO A 183 -5.27 8.05 8.48
C PRO A 183 -4.71 8.88 7.32
N TRP A 184 -4.90 10.20 7.39
CA TRP A 184 -4.46 11.17 6.38
C TRP A 184 -3.05 11.73 6.62
N ASN A 185 -2.55 11.73 7.85
CA ASN A 185 -1.31 12.43 8.22
C ASN A 185 -0.02 11.72 7.78
N PHE A 186 -0.10 10.41 7.49
CA PHE A 186 0.95 9.60 6.85
C PHE A 186 0.32 8.77 5.73
N PRO A 187 -0.04 9.41 4.62
CA PRO A 187 -0.91 8.80 3.62
C PRO A 187 -0.25 7.69 2.80
N LEU A 188 1.08 7.61 2.75
CA LEU A 188 1.82 6.54 2.07
C LEU A 188 2.41 5.53 3.06
N LEU A 189 3.15 6.04 4.04
CA LEU A 189 3.82 5.25 5.07
C LEU A 189 2.85 4.29 5.78
N MET A 190 1.71 4.79 6.28
CA MET A 190 0.76 3.98 7.04
C MET A 190 0.11 2.90 6.18
N ILE A 191 -0.06 3.14 4.90
CA ILE A 191 -0.54 2.13 3.96
C ILE A 191 0.53 1.05 3.79
N ALA A 192 1.75 1.42 3.41
CA ALA A 192 2.86 0.48 3.21
C ALA A 192 3.12 -0.38 4.45
N TRP A 193 3.11 0.23 5.64
CA TRP A 193 3.30 -0.47 6.90
C TRP A 193 2.25 -1.54 7.18
N LYS A 194 1.01 -1.35 6.73
CA LYS A 194 -0.08 -2.32 6.97
C LYS A 194 -0.15 -3.39 5.88
N ILE A 195 0.01 -2.97 4.59
CA ILE A 195 -0.12 -3.93 3.50
C ILE A 195 1.11 -4.82 3.34
N ALA A 196 2.33 -4.30 3.57
CA ALA A 196 3.55 -5.09 3.35
C ALA A 196 3.60 -6.37 4.20
N PRO A 197 3.43 -6.35 5.54
CA PRO A 197 3.41 -7.57 6.33
C PRO A 197 2.22 -8.48 6.00
N ALA A 198 1.03 -7.91 5.70
CA ALA A 198 -0.14 -8.69 5.32
C ALA A 198 0.11 -9.49 4.04
N LEU A 199 0.61 -8.83 2.99
CA LEU A 199 0.90 -9.45 1.70
C LEU A 199 2.06 -10.45 1.80
N ALA A 200 3.14 -10.10 2.50
CA ALA A 200 4.28 -10.98 2.72
C ALA A 200 3.84 -12.28 3.39
N ALA A 201 3.00 -12.20 4.42
CA ALA A 201 2.47 -13.36 5.13
C ALA A 201 1.47 -14.21 4.31
N GLY A 202 1.03 -13.73 3.14
CA GLY A 202 0.08 -14.44 2.27
C GLY A 202 -1.38 -14.11 2.52
N ASN A 203 -1.68 -13.02 3.24
CA ASN A 203 -3.03 -12.48 3.36
C ASN A 203 -3.37 -11.61 2.15
N THR A 204 -4.66 -11.44 1.88
CA THR A 204 -5.18 -10.45 0.93
C THR A 204 -5.72 -9.23 1.68
N VAL A 205 -5.96 -8.13 0.96
CA VAL A 205 -6.24 -6.85 1.60
C VAL A 205 -7.44 -6.16 0.96
N VAL A 206 -8.34 -5.64 1.79
CA VAL A 206 -9.28 -4.59 1.43
C VAL A 206 -8.85 -3.31 2.15
N ILE A 207 -8.51 -2.28 1.36
CA ILE A 207 -7.95 -1.04 1.91
C ILE A 207 -8.86 0.15 1.67
N LYS A 208 -9.00 0.97 2.71
CA LYS A 208 -9.64 2.29 2.71
C LYS A 208 -8.67 3.33 3.28
N SER A 209 -8.20 4.26 2.47
CA SER A 209 -7.51 5.45 2.97
C SER A 209 -8.49 6.48 3.55
N SER A 210 -7.94 7.53 4.17
CA SER A 210 -8.73 8.72 4.45
C SER A 210 -9.28 9.33 3.16
N GLU A 211 -10.50 9.86 3.21
CA GLU A 211 -11.11 10.60 2.11
C GLU A 211 -10.35 11.88 1.76
N THR A 212 -9.56 12.42 2.68
CA THR A 212 -8.75 13.64 2.46
C THR A 212 -7.47 13.37 1.70
N THR A 213 -6.98 12.12 1.66
CA THR A 213 -5.72 11.74 0.99
C THR A 213 -5.88 10.45 0.16
N PRO A 214 -6.82 10.43 -0.79
CA PRO A 214 -7.13 9.22 -1.54
C PRO A 214 -6.19 8.96 -2.72
N LEU A 215 -5.60 10.01 -3.33
CA LEU A 215 -4.82 9.88 -4.55
C LEU A 215 -3.47 9.20 -4.29
N THR A 216 -2.86 9.43 -3.13
CA THR A 216 -1.63 8.73 -2.71
C THR A 216 -1.84 7.21 -2.69
N LEU A 217 -2.98 6.72 -2.17
CA LEU A 217 -3.31 5.29 -2.22
C LEU A 217 -3.50 4.80 -3.66
N TYR A 218 -4.18 5.59 -4.50
CA TYR A 218 -4.44 5.22 -5.89
C TYR A 218 -3.13 5.04 -6.67
N LEU A 219 -2.18 5.98 -6.57
CA LEU A 219 -0.87 5.85 -7.21
C LEU A 219 -0.04 4.69 -6.64
N LEU A 220 -0.16 4.40 -5.34
CA LEU A 220 0.49 3.22 -4.77
C LEU A 220 -0.09 1.92 -5.35
N ALA A 221 -1.39 1.88 -5.64
CA ALA A 221 -1.99 0.72 -6.30
C ALA A 221 -1.40 0.47 -7.69
N GLU A 222 -1.12 1.53 -8.46
CA GLU A 222 -0.42 1.40 -9.75
C GLU A 222 0.97 0.78 -9.56
N VAL A 223 1.73 1.24 -8.55
CA VAL A 223 3.06 0.68 -8.22
C VAL A 223 2.98 -0.81 -7.88
N ILE A 224 2.01 -1.20 -7.06
CA ILE A 224 1.82 -2.59 -6.64
C ILE A 224 1.40 -3.48 -7.83
N GLN A 225 0.54 -2.96 -8.71
CA GLN A 225 0.12 -3.65 -9.93
C GLN A 225 1.30 -3.83 -10.90
N GLU A 226 2.11 -2.79 -11.12
CA GLU A 226 3.34 -2.84 -11.94
C GLU A 226 4.35 -3.83 -11.35
N ALA A 227 4.42 -3.96 -10.02
CA ALA A 227 5.26 -4.95 -9.35
C ALA A 227 4.81 -6.40 -9.58
N GLY A 228 3.62 -6.61 -10.14
CA GLY A 228 3.11 -7.92 -10.53
C GLY A 228 2.22 -8.58 -9.47
N LEU A 229 1.59 -7.81 -8.58
CA LEU A 229 0.61 -8.36 -7.65
C LEU A 229 -0.63 -8.86 -8.41
N PRO A 230 -1.11 -10.09 -8.16
CA PRO A 230 -2.30 -10.61 -8.83
C PRO A 230 -3.58 -9.82 -8.50
N ALA A 231 -4.53 -9.78 -9.44
CA ALA A 231 -5.84 -9.19 -9.25
C ALA A 231 -6.55 -9.76 -8.01
N GLY A 232 -7.30 -8.94 -7.30
CA GLY A 232 -8.05 -9.31 -6.10
C GLY A 232 -7.22 -9.44 -4.82
N VAL A 233 -5.88 -9.51 -4.89
CA VAL A 233 -5.02 -9.59 -3.69
C VAL A 233 -5.05 -8.27 -2.90
N VAL A 234 -5.11 -7.13 -3.58
CA VAL A 234 -5.39 -5.81 -2.99
C VAL A 234 -6.60 -5.22 -3.67
N ASN A 235 -7.57 -4.76 -2.87
CA ASN A 235 -8.78 -4.10 -3.34
C ASN A 235 -8.90 -2.74 -2.65
N ILE A 236 -9.20 -1.69 -3.41
CA ILE A 236 -9.30 -0.31 -2.93
C ILE A 236 -10.74 0.14 -2.98
N VAL A 237 -11.27 0.48 -1.81
CA VAL A 237 -12.62 1.00 -1.63
C VAL A 237 -12.54 2.35 -0.91
N SER A 238 -12.52 3.43 -1.69
CA SER A 238 -12.52 4.78 -1.13
C SER A 238 -13.91 5.13 -0.56
N GLY A 239 -13.95 5.96 0.47
CA GLY A 239 -15.21 6.38 1.08
C GLY A 239 -15.01 6.95 2.49
N ALA A 240 -16.09 7.51 3.02
CA ALA A 240 -16.12 8.11 4.36
C ALA A 240 -16.24 7.05 5.48
N GLY A 241 -16.58 7.49 6.70
CA GLY A 241 -16.67 6.65 7.89
C GLY A 241 -17.62 5.47 7.76
N LEU A 242 -18.75 5.61 7.02
CA LEU A 242 -19.70 4.51 6.80
C LEU A 242 -19.08 3.33 6.03
N THR A 243 -18.27 3.60 5.00
CA THR A 243 -17.54 2.56 4.26
C THR A 243 -16.56 1.83 5.19
N GLY A 244 -15.84 2.59 6.03
CA GLY A 244 -14.92 2.00 7.04
C GLY A 244 -15.67 1.13 8.05
N ALA A 245 -16.77 1.62 8.59
CA ALA A 245 -17.60 0.86 9.53
C ALA A 245 -18.13 -0.44 8.92
N HIS A 246 -18.56 -0.40 7.65
CA HIS A 246 -19.00 -1.61 6.96
C HIS A 246 -17.90 -2.67 6.81
N ILE A 247 -16.69 -2.24 6.42
CA ILE A 247 -15.52 -3.14 6.31
C ILE A 247 -15.21 -3.79 7.67
N VAL A 248 -15.21 -3.00 8.76
CA VAL A 248 -14.89 -3.49 10.11
C VAL A 248 -15.94 -4.46 10.65
N ASN A 249 -17.22 -4.24 10.34
CA ASN A 249 -18.33 -5.07 10.80
C ASN A 249 -18.65 -6.24 9.86
N HIS A 250 -17.89 -6.43 8.81
CA HIS A 250 -18.05 -7.58 7.92
C HIS A 250 -17.77 -8.88 8.69
N PRO A 251 -18.62 -9.93 8.59
CA PRO A 251 -18.48 -11.19 9.31
C PRO A 251 -17.21 -11.97 8.96
#